data_9be665b7daf5569f5677c3a1f4a1955c
#
_entry.id   9be665b7daf5569f5677c3a1f4a1955c
#
_cell.length_a   1.000
_cell.length_b   1.000
_cell.length_c   1.000
_cell.angle_alpha   90.00
_cell.angle_beta   90.00
_cell.angle_gamma   90.00
#
_symmetry.space_group_name_H-M   'P 1'
#
loop_
_entity.id
_entity.type
_entity.pdbx_description
1 polymer ?
#
loop_
_entity_poly.entity_id
_entity_poly.type
_entity_poly.pdbx_seq_one_letter_code
_entity_poly.pdbx_strand_id
1 'polypeptide(L)'
;MKILIADDHALFRDHLALDLENLAPDTVIVQVSAFSQALKILQKEPDFNIIFVDLDMPDMKWEDSVRELKNISSGVDIVVISASEDVRQIRKILNMNIRGYIPKRADATAMKQALQKILAGASYIPPALENNEDESLSKITGKTLTNRQSQVLDLIAQGKSNKQIAYEMGVSEATVKLHINALLRSLKVTNRTQAVITAQKIGLI
;
A
#
# COMPACT_ATOMS: atom_id res chain seq x y z
N MET A 1 7.65 7.05 -8.82
CA MET A 1 7.32 6.23 -7.65
C MET A 1 8.35 5.11 -7.55
N LYS A 2 8.73 4.64 -6.34
CA LYS A 2 9.71 3.56 -6.16
C LYS A 2 9.06 2.38 -5.44
N ILE A 3 9.11 1.22 -6.04
CA ILE A 3 8.46 -0.01 -5.55
C ILE A 3 9.50 -1.10 -5.34
N LEU A 4 9.41 -1.81 -4.22
CA LEU A 4 10.17 -3.02 -3.95
C LEU A 4 9.27 -4.24 -4.14
N ILE A 5 9.72 -5.24 -4.86
CA ILE A 5 9.08 -6.56 -4.99
C ILE A 5 10.02 -7.61 -4.40
N ALA A 6 9.57 -8.28 -3.37
CA ALA A 6 10.28 -9.39 -2.72
C ALA A 6 9.46 -10.67 -2.90
N ASP A 7 9.93 -11.58 -3.75
CA ASP A 7 9.29 -12.86 -4.07
C ASP A 7 10.35 -13.83 -4.61
N ASP A 8 10.40 -15.06 -4.14
CA ASP A 8 11.37 -16.06 -4.61
C ASP A 8 10.97 -16.71 -5.94
N HIS A 9 9.70 -16.57 -6.36
CA HIS A 9 9.20 -17.08 -7.63
C HIS A 9 9.49 -16.07 -8.77
N ALA A 10 10.53 -16.32 -9.56
CA ALA A 10 10.99 -15.40 -10.61
C ALA A 10 9.89 -15.02 -11.61
N LEU A 11 9.15 -15.99 -12.15
CA LEU A 11 8.07 -15.73 -13.12
C LEU A 11 6.97 -14.84 -12.57
N PHE A 12 6.58 -15.05 -11.32
CA PHE A 12 5.54 -14.22 -10.68
C PHE A 12 6.07 -12.81 -10.45
N ARG A 13 7.28 -12.68 -9.97
CA ARG A 13 7.95 -11.39 -9.73
C ARG A 13 8.08 -10.56 -11.00
N ASP A 14 8.52 -11.19 -12.11
CA ASP A 14 8.66 -10.52 -13.40
C ASP A 14 7.30 -10.09 -13.98
N HIS A 15 6.28 -10.94 -13.84
CA HIS A 15 4.92 -10.61 -14.29
C HIS A 15 4.32 -9.45 -13.48
N LEU A 16 4.49 -9.47 -12.16
CA LEU A 16 4.04 -8.39 -11.28
C LEU A 16 4.75 -7.06 -11.61
N ALA A 17 6.04 -7.10 -11.90
CA ALA A 17 6.79 -5.93 -12.30
C ALA A 17 6.23 -5.34 -13.61
N LEU A 18 5.98 -6.18 -14.61
CA LEU A 18 5.42 -5.76 -15.89
C LEU A 18 4.01 -5.14 -15.72
N ASP A 19 3.16 -5.73 -14.89
CA ASP A 19 1.84 -5.18 -14.60
C ASP A 19 1.92 -3.81 -13.94
N LEU A 20 2.84 -3.63 -12.99
CA LEU A 20 3.07 -2.37 -12.31
C LEU A 20 3.62 -1.29 -13.25
N GLU A 21 4.56 -1.63 -14.15
CA GLU A 21 5.10 -0.73 -15.17
C GLU A 21 4.00 -0.27 -16.13
N ASN A 22 3.14 -1.19 -16.58
CA ASN A 22 2.00 -0.87 -17.44
C ASN A 22 0.97 0.05 -16.77
N LEU A 23 0.77 -0.09 -15.45
CA LEU A 23 -0.18 0.72 -14.70
C LEU A 23 0.39 2.07 -14.24
N ALA A 24 1.70 2.15 -14.06
CA ALA A 24 2.43 3.34 -13.61
C ALA A 24 3.81 3.44 -14.28
N PRO A 25 3.88 3.93 -15.54
CA PRO A 25 5.11 3.90 -16.36
C PRO A 25 6.33 4.60 -15.76
N ASP A 26 6.12 5.62 -14.92
CA ASP A 26 7.22 6.37 -14.27
C ASP A 26 7.67 5.75 -12.94
N THR A 27 7.49 4.43 -12.78
CA THR A 27 7.83 3.71 -11.55
C THR A 27 9.19 3.06 -11.66
N VAL A 28 10.03 3.27 -10.64
CA VAL A 28 11.28 2.51 -10.46
C VAL A 28 10.95 1.25 -9.67
N ILE A 29 11.17 0.09 -10.25
CA ILE A 29 10.90 -1.21 -9.63
C ILE A 29 12.23 -1.87 -9.28
N VAL A 30 12.38 -2.20 -7.99
CA VAL A 30 13.49 -3.00 -7.48
C VAL A 30 12.98 -4.39 -7.14
N GLN A 31 13.62 -5.41 -7.66
CA GLN A 31 13.22 -6.79 -7.48
C GLN A 31 14.25 -7.55 -6.66
N VAL A 32 13.81 -8.37 -5.70
CA VAL A 32 14.66 -9.26 -4.91
C VAL A 32 14.01 -10.63 -4.77
N SER A 33 14.83 -11.65 -4.62
CA SER A 33 14.38 -13.05 -4.50
C SER A 33 14.47 -13.61 -3.08
N ALA A 34 14.87 -12.78 -2.10
CA ALA A 34 14.97 -13.19 -0.70
C ALA A 34 14.59 -12.04 0.22
N PHE A 35 13.96 -12.36 1.34
CA PHE A 35 13.56 -11.37 2.35
C PHE A 35 14.75 -10.61 2.93
N SER A 36 15.83 -11.32 3.21
CA SER A 36 17.08 -10.73 3.70
C SER A 36 17.69 -9.70 2.75
N GLN A 37 17.49 -9.83 1.44
CA GLN A 37 17.88 -8.82 0.45
C GLN A 37 16.99 -7.59 0.54
N ALA A 38 15.68 -7.78 0.69
CA ALA A 38 14.74 -6.67 0.87
C ALA A 38 15.13 -5.82 2.09
N LEU A 39 15.40 -6.44 3.24
CA LEU A 39 15.81 -5.74 4.45
C LEU A 39 17.10 -4.93 4.25
N LYS A 40 18.12 -5.50 3.60
CA LYS A 40 19.38 -4.80 3.31
C LYS A 40 19.19 -3.57 2.43
N ILE A 41 18.30 -3.67 1.44
CA ILE A 41 17.99 -2.54 0.55
C ILE A 41 17.24 -1.46 1.33
N LEU A 42 16.22 -1.81 2.08
CA LEU A 42 15.40 -0.86 2.86
C LEU A 42 16.20 -0.12 3.94
N GLN A 43 17.21 -0.78 4.52
CA GLN A 43 18.13 -0.15 5.47
C GLN A 43 19.04 0.90 4.82
N LYS A 44 19.43 0.70 3.55
CA LYS A 44 20.30 1.61 2.80
C LYS A 44 19.52 2.71 2.09
N GLU A 45 18.36 2.39 1.58
CA GLU A 45 17.53 3.22 0.73
C GLU A 45 16.08 3.19 1.25
N PRO A 46 15.70 4.05 2.20
CA PRO A 46 14.37 4.02 2.82
C PRO A 46 13.26 4.70 1.99
N ASP A 47 13.56 5.21 0.81
CA ASP A 47 12.69 6.07 -0.03
C ASP A 47 11.66 5.31 -0.88
N PHE A 48 11.37 4.06 -0.54
CA PHE A 48 10.32 3.30 -1.20
C PHE A 48 8.92 3.83 -0.87
N ASN A 49 8.02 3.73 -1.86
CA ASN A 49 6.61 4.09 -1.70
C ASN A 49 5.75 2.89 -1.32
N ILE A 50 6.02 1.74 -1.95
CA ILE A 50 5.27 0.49 -1.76
C ILE A 50 6.26 -0.68 -1.73
N ILE A 51 5.99 -1.64 -0.86
CA ILE A 51 6.67 -2.93 -0.81
C ILE A 51 5.64 -4.01 -1.07
N PHE A 52 5.81 -4.78 -2.13
CA PHE A 52 5.13 -6.05 -2.33
C PHE A 52 6.00 -7.17 -1.79
N VAL A 53 5.45 -7.97 -0.88
CA VAL A 53 6.20 -9.05 -0.22
C VAL A 53 5.44 -10.35 -0.25
N ASP A 54 6.10 -11.41 -0.73
CA ASP A 54 5.63 -12.77 -0.56
C ASP A 54 5.90 -13.26 0.87
N LEU A 55 4.94 -13.95 1.44
CA LEU A 55 5.09 -14.54 2.79
C LEU A 55 5.72 -15.94 2.78
N ASP A 56 5.75 -16.59 1.62
CA ASP A 56 6.15 -17.98 1.49
C ASP A 56 7.65 -18.13 1.13
N MET A 57 8.43 -17.04 1.24
CA MET A 57 9.88 -17.07 0.99
C MET A 57 10.61 -17.91 2.06
N PRO A 58 11.62 -18.74 1.66
CA PRO A 58 12.29 -19.69 2.57
C PRO A 58 12.99 -19.05 3.79
N ASP A 59 13.45 -17.80 3.67
CA ASP A 59 14.14 -17.05 4.71
C ASP A 59 13.21 -16.19 5.57
N MET A 60 11.91 -16.45 5.52
CA MET A 60 10.88 -15.63 6.16
C MET A 60 10.08 -16.40 7.22
N LYS A 61 9.89 -15.76 8.38
CA LYS A 61 8.87 -16.14 9.37
C LYS A 61 7.80 -15.05 9.34
N TRP A 62 6.70 -15.29 8.68
CA TRP A 62 5.78 -14.26 8.22
C TRP A 62 5.37 -13.21 9.28
N GLU A 63 5.03 -13.62 10.54
CA GLU A 63 4.63 -12.66 11.58
C GLU A 63 5.78 -11.72 11.98
N ASP A 64 6.96 -12.29 12.22
CA ASP A 64 8.14 -11.52 12.65
C ASP A 64 8.65 -10.66 11.52
N SER A 65 8.67 -11.22 10.30
CA SER A 65 9.16 -10.54 9.10
C SER A 65 8.28 -9.35 8.70
N VAL A 66 6.96 -9.46 8.79
CA VAL A 66 6.06 -8.31 8.52
C VAL A 66 6.24 -7.22 9.58
N ARG A 67 6.45 -7.59 10.86
CA ARG A 67 6.76 -6.60 11.93
C ARG A 67 8.10 -5.91 11.66
N GLU A 68 9.11 -6.67 11.27
CA GLU A 68 10.44 -6.14 10.96
C GLU A 68 10.38 -5.16 9.78
N LEU A 69 9.69 -5.53 8.68
CA LEU A 69 9.44 -4.62 7.56
C LEU A 69 8.82 -3.31 8.02
N LYS A 70 7.79 -3.36 8.85
CA LYS A 70 7.11 -2.16 9.35
C LYS A 70 8.03 -1.28 10.20
N ASN A 71 8.91 -1.88 10.99
CA ASN A 71 9.84 -1.13 11.83
C ASN A 71 10.92 -0.41 10.98
N ILE A 72 11.41 -1.08 9.94
CA ILE A 72 12.47 -0.54 9.07
C ILE A 72 11.90 0.47 8.07
N SER A 73 10.70 0.20 7.53
CA SER A 73 10.07 0.99 6.49
C SER A 73 8.90 1.83 7.01
N SER A 74 9.13 2.60 8.06
CA SER A 74 8.12 3.50 8.61
C SER A 74 7.61 4.46 7.54
N GLY A 75 6.30 4.45 7.29
CA GLY A 75 5.67 5.29 6.26
C GLY A 75 5.57 4.66 4.87
N VAL A 76 6.14 3.49 4.63
CA VAL A 76 6.02 2.76 3.37
C VAL A 76 4.78 1.85 3.39
N ASP A 77 4.05 1.80 2.29
CA ASP A 77 2.90 0.93 2.16
C ASP A 77 3.33 -0.52 1.91
N ILE A 78 2.97 -1.43 2.79
CA ILE A 78 3.26 -2.86 2.65
C ILE A 78 2.04 -3.57 2.08
N VAL A 79 2.24 -4.32 1.02
CA VAL A 79 1.25 -5.18 0.38
C VAL A 79 1.76 -6.61 0.46
N VAL A 80 1.00 -7.47 1.05
CA VAL A 80 1.30 -8.90 1.11
C VAL A 80 0.75 -9.60 -0.12
N ILE A 81 1.56 -10.45 -0.72
CA ILE A 81 1.16 -11.36 -1.79
C ILE A 81 1.49 -12.77 -1.30
N SER A 82 0.54 -13.71 -1.33
CA SER A 82 0.79 -15.06 -0.83
C SER A 82 -0.12 -16.08 -1.50
N ALA A 83 0.30 -17.33 -1.54
CA ALA A 83 -0.51 -18.45 -1.98
C ALA A 83 -1.53 -18.90 -0.92
N SER A 84 -1.38 -18.46 0.32
CA SER A 84 -2.28 -18.82 1.42
C SER A 84 -3.69 -18.24 1.24
N GLU A 85 -4.69 -19.08 1.46
CA GLU A 85 -6.12 -18.72 1.50
C GLU A 85 -6.70 -18.86 2.92
N ASP A 86 -5.86 -19.12 3.92
CA ASP A 86 -6.31 -19.22 5.31
C ASP A 86 -6.82 -17.85 5.80
N VAL A 87 -8.15 -17.78 5.93
CA VAL A 87 -8.87 -16.58 6.40
C VAL A 87 -8.31 -16.06 7.73
N ARG A 88 -7.91 -16.96 8.65
CA ARG A 88 -7.37 -16.56 9.96
C ARG A 88 -6.01 -15.88 9.81
N GLN A 89 -5.15 -16.44 8.96
CA GLN A 89 -3.85 -15.85 8.64
C GLN A 89 -4.02 -14.50 7.97
N ILE A 90 -4.87 -14.41 6.95
CA ILE A 90 -5.12 -13.17 6.22
C ILE A 90 -5.65 -12.08 7.15
N ARG A 91 -6.61 -12.39 8.05
CA ARG A 91 -7.11 -11.45 9.06
C ARG A 91 -6.01 -10.96 10.00
N LYS A 92 -5.14 -11.86 10.48
CA LYS A 92 -3.99 -11.46 11.31
C LYS A 92 -3.06 -10.49 10.59
N ILE A 93 -2.78 -10.75 9.30
CA ILE A 93 -1.94 -9.90 8.46
C ILE A 93 -2.58 -8.53 8.26
N LEU A 94 -3.87 -8.48 7.92
CA LEU A 94 -4.62 -7.23 7.76
C LEU A 94 -4.65 -6.41 9.06
N ASN A 95 -4.77 -7.08 10.21
CA ASN A 95 -4.71 -6.44 11.53
C ASN A 95 -3.34 -5.82 11.86
N MET A 96 -2.29 -6.17 11.12
CA MET A 96 -0.97 -5.54 11.25
C MET A 96 -0.89 -4.18 10.55
N ASN A 97 -2.02 -3.59 10.14
CA ASN A 97 -2.08 -2.29 9.45
C ASN A 97 -1.18 -2.26 8.21
N ILE A 98 -1.35 -3.23 7.33
CA ILE A 98 -0.77 -3.27 5.98
C ILE A 98 -1.73 -2.67 4.96
N ARG A 99 -1.20 -2.28 3.79
CA ARG A 99 -2.01 -1.69 2.71
C ARG A 99 -2.97 -2.68 2.07
N GLY A 100 -2.60 -3.93 1.97
CA GLY A 100 -3.47 -4.93 1.35
C GLY A 100 -2.89 -6.34 1.33
N TYR A 101 -3.76 -7.27 0.99
CA TYR A 101 -3.44 -8.67 0.78
C TYR A 101 -3.95 -9.11 -0.59
N ILE A 102 -3.07 -9.65 -1.43
CA ILE A 102 -3.39 -10.15 -2.75
C ILE A 102 -3.08 -11.65 -2.80
N PRO A 103 -4.08 -12.51 -3.04
CA PRO A 103 -3.82 -13.93 -3.28
C PRO A 103 -3.03 -14.12 -4.58
N LYS A 104 -1.95 -14.92 -4.57
CA LYS A 104 -1.20 -15.27 -5.80
C LYS A 104 -2.05 -15.99 -6.85
N ARG A 105 -3.17 -16.62 -6.44
CA ARG A 105 -4.14 -17.29 -7.32
C ARG A 105 -5.18 -16.35 -7.93
N ALA A 106 -5.13 -15.05 -7.64
CA ALA A 106 -6.02 -14.09 -8.26
C ALA A 106 -5.87 -14.19 -9.79
N ASP A 107 -6.99 -14.18 -10.50
CA ASP A 107 -6.95 -14.09 -11.95
C ASP A 107 -6.38 -12.72 -12.40
N ALA A 108 -6.01 -12.61 -13.67
CA ALA A 108 -5.39 -11.41 -14.21
C ALA A 108 -6.26 -10.15 -14.01
N THR A 109 -7.58 -10.28 -14.06
CA THR A 109 -8.51 -9.17 -13.87
C THR A 109 -8.52 -8.71 -12.41
N ALA A 110 -8.63 -9.65 -11.47
CA ALA A 110 -8.60 -9.38 -10.04
C ALA A 110 -7.24 -8.82 -9.60
N MET A 111 -6.14 -9.36 -10.11
CA MET A 111 -4.79 -8.86 -9.86
C MET A 111 -4.67 -7.40 -10.32
N LYS A 112 -5.05 -7.11 -11.57
CA LYS A 112 -5.01 -5.74 -12.11
C LYS A 112 -5.86 -4.77 -11.30
N GLN A 113 -7.06 -5.16 -10.89
CA GLN A 113 -7.93 -4.33 -10.03
C GLN A 113 -7.30 -4.08 -8.66
N ALA A 114 -6.68 -5.10 -8.06
CA ALA A 114 -5.97 -4.97 -6.79
C ALA A 114 -4.82 -3.96 -6.90
N LEU A 115 -3.98 -4.10 -7.91
CA LEU A 115 -2.86 -3.20 -8.17
C LEU A 115 -3.34 -1.77 -8.42
N GLN A 116 -4.38 -1.56 -9.22
CA GLN A 116 -4.96 -0.24 -9.46
C GLN A 116 -5.47 0.42 -8.17
N LYS A 117 -6.17 -0.33 -7.29
CA LYS A 117 -6.61 0.17 -5.99
C LYS A 117 -5.42 0.59 -5.11
N ILE A 118 -4.40 -0.26 -5.03
CA ILE A 118 -3.20 0.00 -4.22
C ILE A 118 -2.43 1.21 -4.73
N LEU A 119 -2.17 1.28 -6.03
CA LEU A 119 -1.50 2.42 -6.65
C LEU A 119 -2.27 3.72 -6.48
N ALA A 120 -3.60 3.64 -6.43
CA ALA A 120 -4.47 4.77 -6.10
C ALA A 120 -4.48 5.15 -4.60
N GLY A 121 -3.67 4.47 -3.77
CA GLY A 121 -3.60 4.72 -2.33
C GLY A 121 -4.77 4.14 -1.52
N ALA A 122 -5.58 3.25 -2.10
CA ALA A 122 -6.62 2.53 -1.40
C ALA A 122 -6.08 1.20 -0.84
N SER A 123 -6.72 0.67 0.19
CA SER A 123 -6.45 -0.68 0.66
C SER A 123 -7.13 -1.73 -0.22
N TYR A 124 -6.53 -2.91 -0.32
CA TYR A 124 -7.14 -4.05 -1.00
C TYR A 124 -7.28 -5.24 -0.06
N ILE A 125 -8.51 -5.74 0.02
CA ILE A 125 -8.89 -6.96 0.75
C ILE A 125 -9.53 -7.91 -0.26
N PRO A 126 -9.21 -9.21 -0.25
CA PRO A 126 -9.86 -10.18 -1.12
C PRO A 126 -11.38 -10.17 -0.93
N PRO A 127 -12.19 -10.20 -2.02
CA PRO A 127 -13.65 -10.13 -1.94
C PRO A 127 -14.28 -11.21 -1.05
N ALA A 128 -13.65 -12.38 -0.96
CA ALA A 128 -14.09 -13.47 -0.06
C ALA A 128 -14.10 -13.08 1.42
N LEU A 129 -13.36 -12.04 1.81
CA LEU A 129 -13.31 -11.53 3.18
C LEU A 129 -14.14 -10.26 3.39
N GLU A 130 -14.49 -9.55 2.33
CA GLU A 130 -15.35 -8.35 2.40
C GLU A 130 -16.79 -8.71 2.81
N ASN A 131 -17.27 -9.92 2.47
CA ASN A 131 -18.64 -10.36 2.69
C ASN A 131 -18.92 -10.98 4.07
N ASN A 132 -17.90 -11.15 4.90
CA ASN A 132 -18.11 -11.59 6.27
C ASN A 132 -18.26 -10.35 7.15
N GLU A 133 -19.50 -10.05 7.53
CA GLU A 133 -19.91 -8.99 8.46
C GLU A 133 -19.30 -9.18 9.85
N ASP A 134 -18.01 -9.00 9.95
CA ASP A 134 -17.33 -8.85 11.24
C ASP A 134 -17.01 -7.36 11.40
N GLU A 135 -17.68 -6.70 12.33
CA GLU A 135 -17.46 -5.28 12.71
C GLU A 135 -15.99 -4.92 12.92
N SER A 136 -15.13 -5.94 13.10
CA SER A 136 -13.68 -5.76 13.25
C SER A 136 -12.98 -5.33 11.96
N LEU A 137 -13.42 -5.77 10.77
CA LEU A 137 -12.80 -5.36 9.48
C LEU A 137 -13.19 -3.94 9.09
N SER A 138 -14.42 -3.53 9.38
CA SER A 138 -14.85 -2.14 9.17
C SER A 138 -14.10 -1.14 10.08
N LYS A 139 -13.65 -1.59 11.25
CA LYS A 139 -12.79 -0.79 12.13
C LYS A 139 -11.35 -0.69 11.63
N ILE A 140 -10.82 -1.72 10.95
CA ILE A 140 -9.46 -1.73 10.40
C ILE A 140 -9.36 -0.87 9.13
N THR A 141 -10.40 -0.90 8.28
CA THR A 141 -10.42 -0.13 7.04
C THR A 141 -11.12 1.22 7.16
N GLY A 142 -11.79 1.49 8.27
CA GLY A 142 -12.86 2.49 8.34
C GLY A 142 -12.50 3.83 8.95
N LYS A 143 -11.33 4.08 9.56
CA LYS A 143 -11.11 5.37 10.24
C LYS A 143 -9.67 5.88 10.30
N THR A 144 -8.68 5.18 9.85
CA THR A 144 -7.31 5.71 9.80
C THR A 144 -6.87 5.97 8.37
N LEU A 145 -6.50 7.20 8.09
CA LEU A 145 -5.84 7.54 6.85
C LEU A 145 -4.56 6.71 6.74
N THR A 146 -4.24 6.31 5.53
CA THR A 146 -2.95 5.67 5.28
C THR A 146 -1.82 6.68 5.46
N ASN A 147 -0.60 6.24 5.67
CA ASN A 147 0.55 7.13 5.81
C ASN A 147 0.67 8.13 4.65
N ARG A 148 0.44 7.68 3.40
CA ARG A 148 0.46 8.54 2.23
C ARG A 148 -0.73 9.50 2.18
N GLN A 149 -1.90 9.07 2.60
CA GLN A 149 -3.06 9.96 2.73
C GLN A 149 -2.85 11.00 3.84
N SER A 150 -2.24 10.62 4.97
CA SER A 150 -1.88 11.58 6.03
C SER A 150 -0.84 12.58 5.54
N GLN A 151 0.24 12.13 4.89
CA GLN A 151 1.23 13.04 4.29
C GLN A 151 0.61 14.03 3.30
N VAL A 152 -0.27 13.53 2.42
CA VAL A 152 -0.99 14.38 1.46
C VAL A 152 -1.91 15.35 2.18
N LEU A 153 -2.61 14.91 3.23
CA LEU A 153 -3.50 15.78 4.03
C LEU A 153 -2.73 16.90 4.71
N ASP A 154 -1.58 16.61 5.31
CA ASP A 154 -0.72 17.59 5.96
C ASP A 154 -0.23 18.66 4.95
N LEU A 155 0.18 18.21 3.76
CA LEU A 155 0.63 19.12 2.69
C LEU A 155 -0.52 19.96 2.10
N ILE A 156 -1.72 19.38 2.01
CA ILE A 156 -2.93 20.12 1.63
C ILE A 156 -3.29 21.16 2.71
N ALA A 157 -3.19 20.82 3.98
CA ALA A 157 -3.45 21.74 5.09
C ALA A 157 -2.48 22.93 5.10
N GLN A 158 -1.23 22.71 4.64
CA GLN A 158 -0.24 23.78 4.40
C GLN A 158 -0.52 24.60 3.13
N GLY A 159 -1.59 24.33 2.39
CA GLY A 159 -1.97 25.07 1.19
C GLY A 159 -1.17 24.72 -0.08
N LYS A 160 -0.37 23.66 -0.08
CA LYS A 160 0.50 23.29 -1.21
C LYS A 160 -0.29 22.82 -2.43
N SER A 161 0.15 23.23 -3.61
CA SER A 161 -0.39 22.75 -4.90
C SER A 161 0.02 21.29 -5.17
N ASN A 162 -0.69 20.62 -6.09
CA ASN A 162 -0.33 19.24 -6.47
C ASN A 162 1.11 19.11 -6.97
N LYS A 163 1.60 20.13 -7.68
CA LYS A 163 2.99 20.19 -8.16
C LYS A 163 4.00 20.24 -6.99
N GLN A 164 3.71 21.03 -5.97
CA GLN A 164 4.56 21.12 -4.76
C GLN A 164 4.51 19.82 -3.95
N ILE A 165 3.30 19.25 -3.79
CA ILE A 165 3.11 17.96 -3.13
C ILE A 165 3.88 16.85 -3.88
N ALA A 166 3.78 16.82 -5.21
CA ALA A 166 4.49 15.87 -6.05
C ALA A 166 6.01 15.95 -5.84
N TYR A 167 6.55 17.16 -5.83
CA TYR A 167 7.97 17.41 -5.60
C TYR A 167 8.42 16.92 -4.21
N GLU A 168 7.67 17.24 -3.15
CA GLU A 168 8.03 16.87 -1.77
C GLU A 168 7.87 15.37 -1.49
N MET A 169 6.93 14.72 -2.15
CA MET A 169 6.69 13.29 -2.00
C MET A 169 7.54 12.42 -2.96
N GLY A 170 8.28 13.03 -3.89
CA GLY A 170 9.05 12.28 -4.89
C GLY A 170 8.20 11.49 -5.87
N VAL A 171 7.00 12.00 -6.24
CA VAL A 171 6.04 11.30 -7.12
C VAL A 171 5.55 12.24 -8.23
N SER A 172 4.83 11.69 -9.23
CA SER A 172 4.19 12.52 -10.28
C SER A 172 2.95 13.26 -9.76
N GLU A 173 2.56 14.37 -10.41
CA GLU A 173 1.29 15.06 -10.10
C GLU A 173 0.07 14.15 -10.33
N ALA A 174 0.16 13.23 -11.27
CA ALA A 174 -0.89 12.23 -11.50
C ALA A 174 -1.05 11.31 -10.28
N THR A 175 0.05 10.85 -9.69
CA THR A 175 0.07 10.06 -8.45
C THR A 175 -0.50 10.85 -7.27
N VAL A 176 -0.15 12.14 -7.14
CA VAL A 176 -0.74 13.01 -6.10
C VAL A 176 -2.26 13.13 -6.27
N LYS A 177 -2.76 13.32 -7.50
CA LYS A 177 -4.20 13.35 -7.77
C LYS A 177 -4.90 12.05 -7.33
N LEU A 178 -4.26 10.89 -7.55
CA LEU A 178 -4.79 9.59 -7.08
C LEU A 178 -4.87 9.53 -5.56
N HIS A 179 -3.81 9.96 -4.86
CA HIS A 179 -3.81 10.00 -3.39
C HIS A 179 -4.84 10.98 -2.83
N ILE A 180 -5.01 12.17 -3.45
CA ILE A 180 -6.05 13.13 -3.06
C ILE A 180 -7.44 12.52 -3.25
N ASN A 181 -7.72 11.90 -4.38
CA ASN A 181 -9.01 11.27 -4.63
C ASN A 181 -9.30 10.13 -3.64
N ALA A 182 -8.29 9.34 -3.26
CA ALA A 182 -8.41 8.31 -2.24
C ALA A 182 -8.68 8.93 -0.85
N LEU A 183 -7.97 10.00 -0.49
CA LEU A 183 -8.18 10.77 0.75
C LEU A 183 -9.61 11.31 0.84
N LEU A 184 -10.11 11.96 -0.23
CA LEU A 184 -11.46 12.51 -0.27
C LEU A 184 -12.52 11.42 -0.07
N ARG A 185 -12.34 10.25 -0.68
CA ARG A 185 -13.21 9.07 -0.45
C ARG A 185 -13.17 8.57 0.99
N SER A 186 -11.95 8.46 1.56
CA SER A 186 -11.77 8.00 2.94
C SER A 186 -12.44 8.92 3.96
N LEU A 187 -12.40 10.22 3.72
CA LEU A 187 -13.02 11.24 4.57
C LEU A 187 -14.50 11.50 4.20
N LYS A 188 -15.03 10.86 3.14
CA LYS A 188 -16.39 11.05 2.62
C LYS A 188 -16.70 12.51 2.28
N VAL A 189 -15.75 13.21 1.67
CA VAL A 189 -15.86 14.62 1.26
C VAL A 189 -15.61 14.78 -0.23
N THR A 190 -16.01 15.93 -0.81
CA THR A 190 -15.98 16.14 -2.25
C THR A 190 -14.84 17.02 -2.75
N ASN A 191 -14.17 17.75 -1.86
CA ASN A 191 -13.06 18.63 -2.22
C ASN A 191 -12.02 18.75 -1.12
N ARG A 192 -10.82 19.28 -1.51
CA ARG A 192 -9.65 19.38 -0.62
C ARG A 192 -9.87 20.28 0.60
N THR A 193 -10.67 21.33 0.47
CA THR A 193 -10.98 22.23 1.59
C THR A 193 -11.83 21.53 2.64
N GLN A 194 -12.84 20.79 2.19
CA GLN A 194 -13.65 19.95 3.08
C GLN A 194 -12.81 18.84 3.76
N ALA A 195 -11.81 18.31 3.06
CA ALA A 195 -10.91 17.31 3.65
C ALA A 195 -10.16 17.89 4.86
N VAL A 196 -9.59 19.07 4.74
CA VAL A 196 -8.90 19.75 5.85
C VAL A 196 -9.86 20.05 7.00
N ILE A 197 -11.02 20.65 6.72
CA ILE A 197 -12.02 20.98 7.75
C ILE A 197 -12.49 19.72 8.50
N THR A 198 -12.76 18.67 7.74
CA THR A 198 -13.21 17.38 8.35
C THR A 198 -12.11 16.77 9.19
N ALA A 199 -10.86 16.76 8.70
CA ALA A 199 -9.72 16.22 9.42
C ALA A 199 -9.46 16.96 10.74
N GLN A 200 -9.57 18.29 10.74
CA GLN A 200 -9.50 19.11 11.97
C GLN A 200 -10.62 18.78 12.97
N LYS A 201 -11.86 18.61 12.47
CA LYS A 201 -13.00 18.27 13.34
C LYS A 201 -12.89 16.92 14.03
N ILE A 202 -12.23 15.95 13.39
CA ILE A 202 -12.07 14.59 13.92
C ILE A 202 -10.69 14.33 14.53
N GLY A 203 -9.86 15.39 14.66
CA GLY A 203 -8.57 15.33 15.35
C GLY A 203 -7.48 14.55 14.60
N LEU A 204 -7.50 14.56 13.26
CA LEU A 204 -6.45 13.95 12.45
C LEU A 204 -5.27 14.90 12.17
N ILE A 205 -5.51 16.19 12.21
CA ILE A 205 -4.54 17.30 12.07
C ILE A 205 -4.94 18.46 12.98
#